data_86037c0319269367fefebf8b7b236de4
#
_entry.id   86037c0319269367fefebf8b7b236de4
#
_cell.length_a   1.000
_cell.length_b   1.000
_cell.length_c   1.000
_cell.angle_alpha   90.00
_cell.angle_beta   90.00
_cell.angle_gamma   90.00
#
_symmetry.space_group_name_H-M   'P 1'
#
loop_
_entity.id
_entity.type
_entity.pdbx_description
1 polymer ?
#
loop_
_entity_poly.entity_id
_entity_poly.type
_entity_poly.pdbx_seq_one_letter_code
_entity_poly.pdbx_strand_id
1 'polypeptide(L)'
;GILAAIDAGAELINISMGTNENNPLIEEAVAYAQKNDVLIIAATGNSEGSEAMYPAAYPSVISVGAVDARGEHLDFSNYGTYLSLTAPGYAVNAAWPGGRFTRMSGTSASAPVVTGAIAAVMSNGSGARLSANEAAQLVMDYSDDAGIPGPDSEYGVGILDIGRVMNRTISGIVDAAITNQRLVRSDTGDEIQVTIQNRGTAVLVNTLLEIQTPFGTRQFNAPAITPGAVQTFSMPVRLHTLTRAAGIPVTSRLNLGTIGQDATPYNNERSDTLYRR
;
A
#
# COMPACT_ATOMS: atom_id res chain seq x y z
N GLY A 1 2.83 -22.73 -18.92
CA GLY A 1 3.07 -21.28 -19.06
C GLY A 1 4.28 -20.82 -18.26
N ILE A 2 4.31 -21.05 -16.92
CA ILE A 2 5.43 -20.60 -16.05
C ILE A 2 6.76 -21.18 -16.55
N LEU A 3 6.89 -22.50 -16.70
CA LEU A 3 8.12 -23.14 -17.16
C LEU A 3 8.57 -22.59 -18.52
N ALA A 4 7.65 -22.45 -19.48
CA ALA A 4 7.96 -21.91 -20.80
C ALA A 4 8.46 -20.45 -20.76
N ALA A 5 7.94 -19.64 -19.83
CA ALA A 5 8.41 -18.27 -19.63
C ALA A 5 9.84 -18.25 -19.05
N ILE A 6 10.14 -19.13 -18.10
CA ILE A 6 11.49 -19.29 -17.52
C ILE A 6 12.47 -19.73 -18.60
N ASP A 7 12.12 -20.77 -19.39
CA ASP A 7 12.95 -21.29 -20.47
C ASP A 7 13.20 -20.24 -21.58
N ALA A 8 12.27 -19.30 -21.76
CA ALA A 8 12.40 -18.15 -22.65
C ALA A 8 13.22 -16.98 -22.07
N GLY A 9 13.72 -17.09 -20.84
CA GLY A 9 14.55 -16.08 -20.20
C GLY A 9 13.78 -14.94 -19.55
N ALA A 10 12.52 -15.14 -19.16
CA ALA A 10 11.78 -14.17 -18.36
C ALA A 10 12.43 -13.99 -16.98
N GLU A 11 12.53 -12.77 -16.50
CA GLU A 11 12.98 -12.44 -15.14
C GLU A 11 11.81 -12.08 -14.23
N LEU A 12 10.70 -11.61 -14.84
CA LEU A 12 9.42 -11.31 -14.18
C LEU A 12 8.29 -12.03 -14.89
N ILE A 13 7.40 -12.65 -14.14
CA ILE A 13 6.19 -13.28 -14.66
C ILE A 13 4.99 -12.68 -13.95
N ASN A 14 4.09 -12.02 -14.71
CA ASN A 14 2.81 -11.55 -14.19
C ASN A 14 1.72 -12.59 -14.38
N ILE A 15 1.00 -12.92 -13.30
CA ILE A 15 -0.13 -13.86 -13.32
C ILE A 15 -1.38 -13.19 -12.77
N SER A 16 -2.23 -12.68 -13.67
CA SER A 16 -3.50 -12.02 -13.32
C SER A 16 -4.69 -13.01 -13.29
N MET A 17 -4.44 -14.21 -12.83
CA MET A 17 -5.43 -15.28 -12.67
C MET A 17 -5.03 -16.18 -11.50
N GLY A 18 -5.99 -16.93 -10.95
CA GLY A 18 -5.70 -17.85 -9.86
C GLY A 18 -6.82 -18.85 -9.62
N THR A 19 -6.57 -19.74 -8.67
CA THR A 19 -7.50 -20.73 -8.15
C THR A 19 -7.42 -20.76 -6.62
N ASN A 20 -8.51 -21.12 -5.97
CA ASN A 20 -8.55 -21.31 -4.51
C ASN A 20 -8.01 -22.70 -4.08
N GLU A 21 -7.70 -23.56 -5.02
CA GLU A 21 -7.13 -24.89 -4.74
C GLU A 21 -5.60 -24.86 -4.87
N ASN A 22 -4.90 -25.32 -3.84
CA ASN A 22 -3.46 -25.56 -3.93
C ASN A 22 -3.22 -26.72 -4.91
N ASN A 23 -2.41 -26.48 -5.94
CA ASN A 23 -2.08 -27.48 -6.94
C ASN A 23 -0.56 -27.75 -6.92
N PRO A 24 -0.13 -29.00 -6.63
CA PRO A 24 1.29 -29.36 -6.56
C PRO A 24 2.09 -29.03 -7.82
N LEU A 25 1.48 -29.11 -9.00
CA LEU A 25 2.17 -28.77 -10.26
C LEU A 25 2.41 -27.25 -10.39
N ILE A 26 1.51 -26.43 -9.85
CA ILE A 26 1.72 -24.98 -9.80
C ILE A 26 2.80 -24.65 -8.76
N GLU A 27 2.75 -25.30 -7.60
CA GLU A 27 3.74 -25.13 -6.54
C GLU A 27 5.15 -25.49 -7.01
N GLU A 28 5.31 -26.64 -7.70
CA GLU A 28 6.58 -27.04 -8.33
C GLU A 28 7.07 -26.01 -9.35
N ALA A 29 6.16 -25.48 -10.19
CA ALA A 29 6.53 -24.47 -11.18
C ALA A 29 6.95 -23.13 -10.52
N VAL A 30 6.32 -22.74 -9.42
CA VAL A 30 6.70 -21.56 -8.63
C VAL A 30 8.05 -21.78 -7.96
N ALA A 31 8.29 -22.94 -7.35
CA ALA A 31 9.59 -23.31 -6.78
C ALA A 31 10.69 -23.35 -7.85
N TYR A 32 10.38 -23.77 -9.05
CA TYR A 32 11.32 -23.75 -10.17
C TYR A 32 11.64 -22.31 -10.62
N ALA A 33 10.64 -21.42 -10.65
CA ALA A 33 10.87 -20.00 -10.91
C ALA A 33 11.82 -19.38 -9.87
N GLN A 34 11.56 -19.60 -8.59
CA GLN A 34 12.41 -19.11 -7.50
C GLN A 34 13.86 -19.63 -7.62
N LYS A 35 14.05 -20.91 -7.96
CA LYS A 35 15.38 -21.51 -8.14
C LYS A 35 16.16 -20.90 -9.31
N ASN A 36 15.47 -20.36 -10.30
CA ASN A 36 16.07 -19.69 -11.46
C ASN A 36 16.07 -18.16 -11.37
N ASP A 37 15.89 -17.60 -10.17
CA ASP A 37 15.85 -16.15 -9.91
C ASP A 37 14.77 -15.40 -10.71
N VAL A 38 13.69 -16.11 -11.07
CA VAL A 38 12.52 -15.53 -11.76
C VAL A 38 11.46 -15.20 -10.73
N LEU A 39 11.06 -13.93 -10.67
CA LEU A 39 10.06 -13.45 -9.73
C LEU A 39 8.65 -13.53 -10.34
N ILE A 40 7.72 -14.12 -9.60
CA ILE A 40 6.30 -14.15 -9.97
C ILE A 40 5.55 -13.09 -9.19
N ILE A 41 4.73 -12.31 -9.89
CA ILE A 41 3.80 -11.34 -9.34
C ILE A 41 2.38 -11.80 -9.69
N ALA A 42 1.51 -11.95 -8.70
CA ALA A 42 0.17 -12.50 -8.93
C ALA A 42 -0.94 -11.71 -8.23
N ALA A 43 -2.11 -11.68 -8.88
CA ALA A 43 -3.32 -11.08 -8.34
C ALA A 43 -3.90 -11.92 -7.20
N THR A 44 -4.35 -11.26 -6.10
CA THR A 44 -4.95 -11.95 -4.93
C THR A 44 -6.35 -12.47 -5.17
N GLY A 45 -7.05 -12.01 -6.23
CA GLY A 45 -8.43 -12.39 -6.53
C GLY A 45 -9.45 -11.29 -6.17
N ASN A 46 -10.70 -11.50 -6.62
CA ASN A 46 -11.77 -10.50 -6.57
C ASN A 46 -13.06 -11.09 -5.96
N SER A 47 -12.95 -11.81 -4.84
CA SER A 47 -14.04 -12.56 -4.21
C SER A 47 -14.46 -11.98 -2.86
N GLU A 48 -13.96 -10.80 -2.48
CA GLU A 48 -14.25 -10.13 -1.20
C GLU A 48 -13.88 -11.01 0.03
N GLY A 49 -12.88 -11.88 -0.13
CA GLY A 49 -12.57 -12.91 0.85
C GLY A 49 -11.11 -12.94 1.30
N SER A 50 -10.89 -13.64 2.42
CA SER A 50 -9.55 -13.93 2.95
C SER A 50 -9.02 -15.31 2.50
N GLU A 51 -9.74 -15.99 1.61
CA GLU A 51 -9.30 -17.29 1.10
C GLU A 51 -8.05 -17.14 0.24
N ALA A 52 -7.12 -18.06 0.43
CA ALA A 52 -5.88 -18.08 -0.32
C ALA A 52 -6.13 -18.35 -1.81
N MET A 53 -5.61 -17.50 -2.67
CA MET A 53 -5.62 -17.68 -4.12
C MET A 53 -4.23 -18.05 -4.61
N TYR A 54 -4.11 -19.16 -5.31
CA TYR A 54 -2.85 -19.62 -5.88
C TYR A 54 -2.72 -19.19 -7.35
N PRO A 55 -1.53 -18.71 -7.79
CA PRO A 55 -0.23 -18.80 -7.12
C PRO A 55 0.06 -17.65 -6.13
N ALA A 56 -0.80 -16.64 -5.96
CA ALA A 56 -0.55 -15.46 -5.11
C ALA A 56 -0.20 -15.84 -3.64
N ALA A 57 -0.78 -16.93 -3.12
CA ALA A 57 -0.58 -17.35 -1.74
C ALA A 57 0.72 -18.14 -1.48
N TYR A 58 1.52 -18.43 -2.50
CA TYR A 58 2.83 -19.07 -2.28
C TYR A 58 3.85 -18.04 -1.75
N PRO A 59 4.67 -18.40 -0.74
CA PRO A 59 5.57 -17.46 -0.07
C PRO A 59 6.58 -16.75 -0.97
N SER A 60 6.94 -17.34 -2.12
CA SER A 60 7.90 -16.78 -3.08
C SER A 60 7.24 -15.93 -4.18
N VAL A 61 5.94 -15.69 -4.08
CA VAL A 61 5.16 -14.89 -5.03
C VAL A 61 4.84 -13.54 -4.42
N ILE A 62 5.00 -12.47 -5.17
CA ILE A 62 4.51 -11.15 -4.79
C ILE A 62 3.01 -11.08 -5.07
N SER A 63 2.22 -11.14 -4.02
CA SER A 63 0.76 -11.09 -4.11
C SER A 63 0.26 -9.65 -4.08
N VAL A 64 -0.63 -9.29 -5.01
CA VAL A 64 -1.06 -7.90 -5.21
C VAL A 64 -2.56 -7.76 -5.05
N GLY A 65 -2.96 -6.94 -4.08
CA GLY A 65 -4.33 -6.48 -3.86
C GLY A 65 -4.64 -5.19 -4.63
N ALA A 66 -5.87 -4.71 -4.51
CA ALA A 66 -6.37 -3.57 -5.27
C ALA A 66 -6.88 -2.43 -4.38
N VAL A 67 -6.46 -1.20 -4.71
CA VAL A 67 -6.97 0.05 -4.14
C VAL A 67 -7.56 0.95 -5.22
N ASP A 68 -8.39 1.91 -4.81
CA ASP A 68 -8.90 2.98 -5.68
C ASP A 68 -7.89 4.15 -5.79
N ALA A 69 -8.30 5.23 -6.48
CA ALA A 69 -7.47 6.42 -6.65
C ALA A 69 -7.26 7.25 -5.35
N ARG A 70 -7.98 6.92 -4.27
CA ARG A 70 -7.80 7.55 -2.94
C ARG A 70 -6.95 6.70 -2.01
N GLY A 71 -6.51 5.51 -2.48
CA GLY A 71 -5.79 4.54 -1.68
C GLY A 71 -6.71 3.71 -0.76
N GLU A 72 -8.03 3.75 -0.98
CA GLU A 72 -8.95 2.91 -0.21
C GLU A 72 -8.97 1.50 -0.78
N HIS A 73 -8.92 0.49 0.10
CA HIS A 73 -9.02 -0.91 -0.30
C HIS A 73 -10.35 -1.17 -0.99
N LEU A 74 -10.32 -1.83 -2.14
CA LEU A 74 -11.53 -2.11 -2.90
C LEU A 74 -12.26 -3.34 -2.34
N ASP A 75 -13.57 -3.22 -2.13
CA ASP A 75 -14.41 -4.26 -1.50
C ASP A 75 -14.22 -5.64 -2.14
N PHE A 76 -14.09 -5.69 -3.47
CA PHE A 76 -13.89 -6.95 -4.17
C PHE A 76 -12.50 -7.57 -3.98
N SER A 77 -11.48 -6.77 -3.59
CA SER A 77 -10.11 -7.26 -3.48
C SER A 77 -9.97 -8.28 -2.36
N ASN A 78 -9.41 -9.45 -2.67
CA ASN A 78 -9.07 -10.40 -1.63
C ASN A 78 -7.96 -9.86 -0.73
N TYR A 79 -8.00 -10.23 0.54
CA TYR A 79 -7.08 -9.82 1.59
C TYR A 79 -6.60 -11.04 2.40
N GLY A 80 -5.59 -10.87 3.22
CA GLY A 80 -5.08 -11.95 4.06
C GLY A 80 -3.61 -11.82 4.40
N THR A 81 -3.11 -12.72 5.23
CA THR A 81 -1.71 -12.72 5.68
C THR A 81 -0.70 -13.02 4.58
N TYR A 82 -1.17 -13.48 3.42
CA TYR A 82 -0.33 -13.74 2.24
C TYR A 82 -0.18 -12.52 1.33
N LEU A 83 -0.94 -11.45 1.57
CA LEU A 83 -0.89 -10.22 0.77
C LEU A 83 0.47 -9.52 0.95
N SER A 84 1.17 -9.26 -0.16
CA SER A 84 2.46 -8.58 -0.13
C SER A 84 2.29 -7.06 -0.13
N LEU A 85 1.51 -6.52 -1.07
CA LEU A 85 1.21 -5.08 -1.18
C LEU A 85 -0.04 -4.85 -2.01
N THR A 86 -0.49 -3.62 -2.07
CA THR A 86 -1.61 -3.20 -2.93
C THR A 86 -1.17 -2.19 -3.99
N ALA A 87 -1.94 -2.09 -5.07
CA ALA A 87 -1.73 -1.12 -6.14
C ALA A 87 -3.06 -0.68 -6.75
N PRO A 88 -3.09 0.42 -7.54
CA PRO A 88 -4.31 0.87 -8.21
C PRO A 88 -4.95 -0.24 -9.02
N GLY A 89 -6.24 -0.53 -8.74
CA GLY A 89 -7.00 -1.60 -9.37
C GLY A 89 -8.42 -1.21 -9.77
N TYR A 90 -8.75 0.10 -9.79
CA TYR A 90 -10.04 0.59 -10.23
C TYR A 90 -9.91 1.47 -11.47
N ALA A 91 -10.63 1.14 -12.54
CA ALA A 91 -10.68 1.90 -13.78
C ALA A 91 -9.30 2.19 -14.39
N VAL A 92 -8.35 1.27 -14.24
CA VAL A 92 -6.99 1.36 -14.79
C VAL A 92 -7.05 1.32 -16.31
N ASN A 93 -6.39 2.28 -16.98
CA ASN A 93 -6.31 2.29 -18.43
C ASN A 93 -5.42 1.13 -18.91
N ALA A 94 -5.99 0.28 -19.75
CA ALA A 94 -5.31 -0.88 -20.32
C ALA A 94 -5.42 -0.88 -21.84
N ALA A 95 -4.43 -1.45 -22.51
CA ALA A 95 -4.45 -1.65 -23.94
C ALA A 95 -5.57 -2.60 -24.37
N TRP A 96 -6.22 -2.32 -25.50
CA TRP A 96 -7.28 -3.13 -26.05
C TRP A 96 -7.03 -3.39 -27.56
N PRO A 97 -7.46 -4.52 -28.10
CA PRO A 97 -7.29 -4.83 -29.51
C PRO A 97 -7.78 -3.71 -30.45
N GLY A 98 -7.06 -3.52 -31.56
CA GLY A 98 -7.36 -2.47 -32.53
C GLY A 98 -6.84 -1.08 -32.15
N GLY A 99 -5.78 -0.98 -31.34
CA GLY A 99 -5.13 0.30 -30.98
C GLY A 99 -5.98 1.15 -30.02
N ARG A 100 -6.93 0.57 -29.34
CA ARG A 100 -7.82 1.24 -28.38
C ARG A 100 -7.33 1.06 -26.94
N PHE A 101 -7.91 1.84 -26.04
CA PHE A 101 -7.77 1.65 -24.60
C PHE A 101 -9.12 1.29 -23.99
N THR A 102 -9.08 0.55 -22.91
CA THR A 102 -10.24 0.24 -22.07
C THR A 102 -9.90 0.51 -20.62
N ARG A 103 -10.92 0.59 -19.76
CA ARG A 103 -10.75 0.66 -18.31
C ARG A 103 -10.98 -0.71 -17.71
N MET A 104 -10.02 -1.19 -16.95
CA MET A 104 -10.08 -2.48 -16.25
C MET A 104 -10.13 -2.23 -14.74
N SER A 105 -10.95 -3.02 -14.03
CA SER A 105 -10.98 -3.05 -12.58
C SER A 105 -10.78 -4.49 -12.09
N GLY A 106 -10.03 -4.63 -11.00
CA GLY A 106 -9.69 -5.92 -10.40
C GLY A 106 -8.22 -5.96 -9.96
N THR A 107 -7.90 -6.90 -9.10
CA THR A 107 -6.51 -7.24 -8.74
C THR A 107 -5.70 -7.68 -9.96
N SER A 108 -6.39 -8.17 -11.00
CA SER A 108 -5.80 -8.46 -12.32
C SER A 108 -5.24 -7.23 -13.04
N ALA A 109 -5.72 -6.01 -12.69
CA ALA A 109 -5.17 -4.75 -13.18
C ALA A 109 -4.04 -4.24 -12.27
N SER A 110 -4.09 -4.51 -10.96
CA SER A 110 -3.07 -4.10 -9.98
C SER A 110 -1.76 -4.85 -10.14
N ALA A 111 -1.81 -6.17 -10.34
CA ALA A 111 -0.63 -7.02 -10.47
C ALA A 111 0.33 -6.56 -11.60
N PRO A 112 -0.12 -6.27 -12.84
CA PRO A 112 0.77 -5.76 -13.87
C PRO A 112 1.31 -4.36 -13.59
N VAL A 113 0.62 -3.51 -12.79
CA VAL A 113 1.16 -2.22 -12.35
C VAL A 113 2.38 -2.44 -11.46
N VAL A 114 2.31 -3.36 -10.50
CA VAL A 114 3.46 -3.75 -9.65
C VAL A 114 4.57 -4.37 -10.49
N THR A 115 4.23 -5.27 -11.41
CA THR A 115 5.21 -5.88 -12.32
C THR A 115 5.98 -4.84 -13.12
N GLY A 116 5.25 -3.87 -13.68
CA GLY A 116 5.85 -2.74 -14.42
C GLY A 116 6.72 -1.84 -13.54
N ALA A 117 6.29 -1.59 -12.29
CA ALA A 117 7.09 -0.82 -11.31
C ALA A 117 8.40 -1.53 -10.98
N ILE A 118 8.38 -2.84 -10.71
CA ILE A 118 9.57 -3.64 -10.45
C ILE A 118 10.51 -3.61 -11.67
N ALA A 119 9.97 -3.81 -12.89
CA ALA A 119 10.75 -3.75 -14.12
C ALA A 119 11.41 -2.37 -14.33
N ALA A 120 10.69 -1.29 -14.02
CA ALA A 120 11.23 0.06 -14.08
C ALA A 120 12.38 0.28 -13.08
N VAL A 121 12.26 -0.26 -11.86
CA VAL A 121 13.31 -0.19 -10.84
C VAL A 121 14.53 -1.01 -11.24
N MET A 122 14.35 -2.21 -11.82
CA MET A 122 15.45 -3.03 -12.36
C MET A 122 16.26 -2.29 -13.42
N SER A 123 15.59 -1.49 -14.26
CA SER A 123 16.20 -0.77 -15.39
C SER A 123 16.69 0.64 -15.03
N ASN A 124 16.43 1.14 -13.82
CA ASN A 124 16.80 2.50 -13.41
C ASN A 124 18.31 2.64 -13.19
N GLY A 125 19.01 2.83 -14.26
CA GLY A 125 20.41 2.62 -14.42
C GLY A 125 21.30 3.85 -14.30
N SER A 126 21.60 4.30 -13.08
CA SER A 126 22.87 5.01 -12.81
C SER A 126 23.92 4.08 -12.16
N GLY A 127 23.69 2.78 -12.14
CA GLY A 127 24.52 1.77 -11.50
C GLY A 127 24.41 0.38 -12.15
N ALA A 128 24.84 -0.66 -11.46
CA ALA A 128 24.59 -2.03 -11.87
C ALA A 128 23.09 -2.31 -11.89
N ARG A 129 22.63 -3.07 -12.90
CA ARG A 129 21.23 -3.50 -13.01
C ARG A 129 20.85 -4.32 -11.77
N LEU A 130 19.73 -3.99 -11.16
CA LEU A 130 19.20 -4.74 -10.03
C LEU A 130 18.57 -6.06 -10.50
N SER A 131 18.67 -7.09 -9.69
CA SER A 131 17.88 -8.31 -9.85
C SER A 131 16.39 -8.03 -9.59
N ALA A 132 15.52 -8.93 -10.04
CA ALA A 132 14.08 -8.83 -9.81
C ALA A 132 13.74 -8.76 -8.31
N ASN A 133 14.41 -9.57 -7.50
CA ASN A 133 14.20 -9.62 -6.05
C ASN A 133 14.66 -8.33 -5.35
N GLU A 134 15.82 -7.78 -5.71
CA GLU A 134 16.31 -6.51 -5.15
C GLU A 134 15.37 -5.35 -5.52
N ALA A 135 14.89 -5.31 -6.76
CA ALA A 135 13.94 -4.29 -7.20
C ALA A 135 12.58 -4.43 -6.50
N ALA A 136 12.09 -5.65 -6.33
CA ALA A 136 10.85 -5.92 -5.59
C ALA A 136 10.97 -5.51 -4.12
N GLN A 137 12.11 -5.80 -3.47
CA GLN A 137 12.34 -5.38 -2.09
C GLN A 137 12.31 -3.86 -1.97
N LEU A 138 12.95 -3.12 -2.89
CA LEU A 138 12.87 -1.66 -2.91
C LEU A 138 11.44 -1.16 -3.12
N VAL A 139 10.66 -1.78 -3.99
CA VAL A 139 9.24 -1.44 -4.19
C VAL A 139 8.47 -1.62 -2.89
N MET A 140 8.68 -2.69 -2.16
CA MET A 140 8.02 -2.95 -0.87
C MET A 140 8.49 -1.98 0.23
N ASP A 141 9.79 -1.73 0.35
CA ASP A 141 10.37 -0.85 1.38
C ASP A 141 9.91 0.61 1.26
N TYR A 142 9.59 1.03 0.04
CA TYR A 142 9.13 2.40 -0.26
C TYR A 142 7.62 2.47 -0.54
N SER A 143 6.85 1.43 -0.24
CA SER A 143 5.40 1.48 -0.29
C SER A 143 4.83 2.44 0.77
N ASP A 144 3.67 3.01 0.46
CA ASP A 144 2.96 3.92 1.35
C ASP A 144 2.16 3.14 2.37
N ASP A 145 2.50 3.28 3.64
CA ASP A 145 1.76 2.66 4.74
C ASP A 145 0.28 3.05 4.68
N ALA A 146 -0.60 2.07 4.85
CA ALA A 146 -2.05 2.25 4.85
C ALA A 146 -2.70 1.22 5.79
N GLY A 147 -3.95 1.44 6.17
CA GLY A 147 -4.62 0.53 7.10
C GLY A 147 -4.09 0.61 8.52
N ILE A 148 -3.81 -0.52 9.13
CA ILE A 148 -3.14 -0.60 10.43
C ILE A 148 -1.65 -0.30 10.23
N PRO A 149 -1.01 0.52 11.12
CA PRO A 149 0.40 0.86 10.95
C PRO A 149 1.31 -0.35 10.81
N GLY A 150 2.13 -0.36 9.77
CA GLY A 150 2.97 -1.49 9.39
C GLY A 150 2.20 -2.55 8.57
N PRO A 151 2.82 -3.69 8.25
CA PRO A 151 2.18 -4.71 7.42
C PRO A 151 0.89 -5.23 8.01
N ASP A 152 -0.18 -5.27 7.21
CA ASP A 152 -1.50 -5.77 7.60
C ASP A 152 -2.15 -6.65 6.53
N SER A 153 -3.32 -7.21 6.84
CA SER A 153 -4.00 -8.14 5.95
C SER A 153 -4.75 -7.48 4.79
N GLU A 154 -5.00 -6.17 4.83
CA GLU A 154 -5.76 -5.44 3.81
C GLU A 154 -4.84 -4.76 2.79
N TYR A 155 -3.65 -4.32 3.24
CA TYR A 155 -2.71 -3.56 2.41
C TYR A 155 -1.35 -4.25 2.23
N GLY A 156 -1.08 -5.35 2.94
CA GLY A 156 0.26 -5.95 2.98
C GLY A 156 1.25 -4.99 3.62
N VAL A 157 2.37 -4.72 2.96
CA VAL A 157 3.34 -3.68 3.40
C VAL A 157 2.89 -2.25 3.08
N GLY A 158 1.78 -2.09 2.33
CA GLY A 158 1.21 -0.80 1.96
C GLY A 158 0.83 -0.70 0.49
N ILE A 159 0.68 0.53 0.01
CA ILE A 159 0.29 0.86 -1.37
C ILE A 159 1.55 1.18 -2.17
N LEU A 160 1.65 0.64 -3.38
CA LEU A 160 2.72 0.95 -4.32
C LEU A 160 2.88 2.45 -4.55
N ASP A 161 4.06 3.00 -4.26
CA ASP A 161 4.49 4.33 -4.69
C ASP A 161 5.81 4.26 -5.46
N ILE A 162 5.73 4.22 -6.78
CA ILE A 162 6.90 4.21 -7.67
C ILE A 162 7.70 5.52 -7.57
N GLY A 163 7.04 6.65 -7.27
CA GLY A 163 7.69 7.95 -7.12
C GLY A 163 8.68 7.94 -5.96
N ARG A 164 8.30 7.39 -4.81
CA ARG A 164 9.19 7.24 -3.65
C ARG A 164 10.39 6.36 -3.97
N VAL A 165 10.17 5.21 -4.62
CA VAL A 165 11.26 4.32 -5.01
C VAL A 165 12.25 5.03 -5.95
N MET A 166 11.74 5.73 -6.96
CA MET A 166 12.57 6.42 -7.94
C MET A 166 13.34 7.60 -7.35
N ASN A 167 12.74 8.30 -6.40
CA ASN A 167 13.32 9.48 -5.74
C ASN A 167 14.15 9.15 -4.48
N ARG A 168 14.29 7.90 -4.10
CA ARG A 168 14.93 7.45 -2.85
C ARG A 168 16.35 7.96 -2.61
N THR A 169 17.07 8.30 -3.68
CA THR A 169 18.44 8.83 -3.62
C THR A 169 18.50 10.36 -3.67
N ILE A 170 17.38 11.04 -3.89
CA ILE A 170 17.31 12.50 -3.89
C ILE A 170 17.15 12.95 -2.45
N SER A 171 18.14 13.66 -1.91
CA SER A 171 18.11 14.15 -0.53
C SER A 171 17.23 15.40 -0.40
N GLY A 172 16.60 15.59 0.77
CA GLY A 172 15.91 16.81 1.13
C GLY A 172 14.46 16.91 0.67
N ILE A 173 13.85 15.84 0.17
CA ILE A 173 12.42 15.82 -0.13
C ILE A 173 11.65 15.81 1.20
N VAL A 174 10.80 16.80 1.41
CA VAL A 174 9.86 16.88 2.52
C VAL A 174 8.52 16.37 2.02
N ASP A 175 7.98 15.31 2.62
CA ASP A 175 6.66 14.77 2.32
C ASP A 175 6.12 14.06 3.56
N ALA A 176 5.08 14.63 4.17
CA ALA A 176 4.42 14.08 5.34
C ALA A 176 2.98 13.73 4.97
N ALA A 177 2.54 12.52 5.23
CA ALA A 177 1.20 12.07 4.89
C ALA A 177 0.40 11.64 6.12
N ILE A 178 -0.90 11.94 6.13
CA ILE A 178 -1.85 11.30 7.03
C ILE A 178 -2.32 10.01 6.35
N THR A 179 -1.81 8.87 6.82
CA THR A 179 -2.03 7.58 6.17
C THR A 179 -3.34 6.94 6.59
N ASN A 180 -3.74 7.12 7.86
CA ASN A 180 -4.96 6.50 8.38
C ASN A 180 -5.60 7.32 9.49
N GLN A 181 -6.93 7.21 9.61
CA GLN A 181 -7.73 7.65 10.75
C GLN A 181 -8.73 6.54 11.09
N ARG A 182 -8.79 6.15 12.37
CA ARG A 182 -9.69 5.08 12.81
C ARG A 182 -10.20 5.30 14.22
N LEU A 183 -11.39 4.80 14.49
CA LEU A 183 -11.95 4.72 15.82
C LEU A 183 -11.61 3.34 16.42
N VAL A 184 -10.89 3.34 17.52
CA VAL A 184 -10.44 2.12 18.20
C VAL A 184 -11.00 2.09 19.61
N ARG A 185 -11.42 0.91 20.06
CA ARG A 185 -11.76 0.69 21.45
C ARG A 185 -10.53 0.17 22.19
N SER A 186 -10.10 0.92 23.21
CA SER A 186 -9.03 0.54 24.11
C SER A 186 -9.61 0.14 25.49
N ASP A 187 -8.77 -0.38 26.36
CA ASP A 187 -9.14 -0.70 27.76
C ASP A 187 -9.55 0.55 28.56
N THR A 188 -9.13 1.72 28.12
CA THR A 188 -9.42 3.02 28.75
C THR A 188 -10.61 3.75 28.13
N GLY A 189 -11.17 3.24 27.03
CA GLY A 189 -12.31 3.82 26.32
C GLY A 189 -12.14 3.86 24.81
N ASP A 190 -12.96 4.66 24.15
CA ASP A 190 -12.87 4.85 22.71
C ASP A 190 -11.83 5.94 22.39
N GLU A 191 -11.00 5.70 21.37
CA GLU A 191 -9.94 6.61 20.92
C GLU A 191 -9.99 6.79 19.40
N ILE A 192 -9.79 8.03 18.94
CA ILE A 192 -9.47 8.30 17.54
C ILE A 192 -7.96 8.18 17.39
N GLN A 193 -7.51 7.26 16.55
CA GLN A 193 -6.12 7.09 16.19
C GLN A 193 -5.88 7.70 14.81
N VAL A 194 -4.85 8.53 14.71
CA VAL A 194 -4.39 9.13 13.46
C VAL A 194 -2.95 8.73 13.26
N THR A 195 -2.66 8.16 12.11
CA THR A 195 -1.32 7.72 11.72
C THR A 195 -0.76 8.65 10.66
N ILE A 196 0.50 9.02 10.84
CA ILE A 196 1.27 9.83 9.89
C ILE A 196 2.52 9.07 9.46
N GLN A 197 2.95 9.26 8.22
CA GLN A 197 4.16 8.69 7.65
C GLN A 197 5.04 9.80 7.06
N ASN A 198 6.34 9.67 7.20
CA ASN A 198 7.31 10.45 6.44
C ASN A 198 7.57 9.74 5.10
N ARG A 199 6.99 10.24 4.02
CA ARG A 199 7.15 9.71 2.65
C ARG A 199 8.33 10.32 1.91
N GLY A 200 8.92 11.39 2.49
CA GLY A 200 10.08 12.08 1.94
C GLY A 200 11.41 11.42 2.25
N THR A 201 12.48 12.11 1.90
CA THR A 201 13.88 11.74 2.19
C THR A 201 14.52 12.65 3.23
N ALA A 202 13.87 13.74 3.62
CA ALA A 202 14.26 14.60 4.74
C ALA A 202 13.65 14.10 6.04
N VAL A 203 14.36 14.29 7.17
CA VAL A 203 13.78 14.06 8.51
C VAL A 203 12.74 15.15 8.79
N LEU A 204 11.52 14.78 9.13
CA LEU A 204 10.49 15.71 9.57
C LEU A 204 10.76 16.10 11.03
N VAL A 205 10.82 17.41 11.29
CA VAL A 205 10.98 17.97 12.63
C VAL A 205 9.95 19.08 12.83
N ASN A 206 9.58 19.37 14.07
CA ASN A 206 8.58 20.41 14.40
C ASN A 206 7.23 20.23 13.67
N THR A 207 6.85 18.98 13.42
CA THR A 207 5.58 18.63 12.78
C THR A 207 4.47 18.69 13.82
N LEU A 208 3.42 19.45 13.53
CA LEU A 208 2.23 19.57 14.36
C LEU A 208 1.07 18.83 13.69
N LEU A 209 0.50 17.84 14.37
CA LEU A 209 -0.75 17.20 13.97
C LEU A 209 -1.91 17.84 14.74
N GLU A 210 -2.90 18.34 14.00
CA GLU A 210 -4.17 18.79 14.56
C GLU A 210 -5.27 17.78 14.21
N ILE A 211 -6.04 17.34 15.21
CA ILE A 211 -7.19 16.46 15.05
C ILE A 211 -8.43 17.21 15.49
N GLN A 212 -9.36 17.45 14.57
CA GLN A 212 -10.63 18.13 14.79
C GLN A 212 -11.78 17.12 14.76
N THR A 213 -12.65 17.19 15.75
CA THR A 213 -13.86 16.37 15.90
C THR A 213 -15.02 17.22 16.42
N PRO A 214 -16.27 16.72 16.41
CA PRO A 214 -17.39 17.38 17.09
C PRO A 214 -17.20 17.55 18.61
N PHE A 215 -16.26 16.81 19.21
CA PHE A 215 -15.98 16.86 20.66
C PHE A 215 -14.86 17.84 21.02
N GLY A 216 -14.26 18.49 20.03
CA GLY A 216 -13.16 19.43 20.19
C GLY A 216 -11.98 19.18 19.27
N THR A 217 -10.99 20.03 19.40
CA THR A 217 -9.73 19.98 18.64
C THR A 217 -8.58 19.63 19.58
N ARG A 218 -7.68 18.77 19.14
CA ARG A 218 -6.45 18.44 19.87
C ARG A 218 -5.24 18.54 18.95
N GLN A 219 -4.16 19.06 19.49
CA GLN A 219 -2.89 19.20 18.80
C GLN A 219 -1.82 18.31 19.43
N PHE A 220 -0.97 17.75 18.61
CA PHE A 220 0.15 16.90 18.99
C PHE A 220 1.42 17.37 18.29
N ASN A 221 2.48 17.60 19.08
CA ASN A 221 3.81 17.80 18.52
C ASN A 221 4.41 16.43 18.23
N ALA A 222 4.68 16.14 16.96
CA ALA A 222 5.35 14.92 16.58
C ALA A 222 6.86 15.00 16.90
N PRO A 223 7.47 13.93 17.43
CA PRO A 223 8.93 13.82 17.50
C PRO A 223 9.52 13.85 16.09
N ALA A 224 10.84 13.86 15.99
CA ALA A 224 11.50 13.72 14.69
C ALA A 224 11.11 12.39 14.02
N ILE A 225 10.62 12.45 12.77
CA ILE A 225 10.20 11.29 12.00
C ILE A 225 11.18 11.08 10.86
N THR A 226 11.93 9.99 10.91
CA THR A 226 12.88 9.64 9.86
C THR A 226 12.17 9.18 8.58
N PRO A 227 12.82 9.26 7.39
CA PRO A 227 12.25 8.76 6.15
C PRO A 227 11.68 7.34 6.26
N GLY A 228 10.49 7.13 5.76
CA GLY A 228 9.74 5.87 5.82
C GLY A 228 9.05 5.58 7.15
N ALA A 229 9.43 6.24 8.25
CA ALA A 229 8.87 5.97 9.57
C ALA A 229 7.41 6.41 9.70
N VAL A 230 6.66 5.64 10.49
CA VAL A 230 5.24 5.82 10.79
C VAL A 230 5.07 6.18 12.27
N GLN A 231 4.15 7.10 12.57
CA GLN A 231 3.84 7.53 13.94
C GLN A 231 2.32 7.61 14.13
N THR A 232 1.81 7.00 15.20
CA THR A 232 0.38 7.05 15.54
C THR A 232 0.13 7.91 16.76
N PHE A 233 -0.90 8.73 16.71
CA PHE A 233 -1.39 9.60 17.80
C PHE A 233 -2.79 9.19 18.20
N SER A 234 -3.04 9.13 19.51
CA SER A 234 -4.34 8.75 20.06
C SER A 234 -5.01 9.94 20.75
N MET A 235 -6.26 10.20 20.35
CA MET A 235 -7.14 11.17 20.98
C MET A 235 -8.29 10.44 21.67
N PRO A 236 -8.34 10.39 23.02
CA PRO A 236 -9.48 9.81 23.74
C PRO A 236 -10.78 10.57 23.45
N VAL A 237 -11.85 9.82 23.19
CA VAL A 237 -13.18 10.38 22.93
C VAL A 237 -14.23 9.71 23.83
N ARG A 238 -15.21 10.50 24.30
CA ARG A 238 -16.32 10.00 25.13
C ARG A 238 -17.57 9.82 24.26
N LEU A 239 -17.89 8.57 23.92
CA LEU A 239 -19.00 8.24 23.02
C LEU A 239 -20.27 7.81 23.75
N HIS A 240 -20.47 8.16 25.01
CA HIS A 240 -21.61 7.72 25.83
C HIS A 240 -22.98 8.07 25.28
N THR A 241 -23.06 9.04 24.36
CA THR A 241 -24.31 9.58 23.80
C THR A 241 -24.54 9.21 22.33
N LEU A 242 -23.57 8.58 21.65
CA LEU A 242 -23.72 8.26 20.24
C LEU A 242 -24.25 6.83 20.05
N THR A 243 -25.30 6.71 19.25
CA THR A 243 -25.76 5.38 18.76
C THR A 243 -24.68 4.76 17.87
N ARG A 244 -24.60 3.43 17.81
CA ARG A 244 -23.63 2.71 16.95
C ARG A 244 -23.68 3.15 15.47
N ALA A 245 -24.81 3.69 15.03
CA ALA A 245 -25.03 4.14 13.65
C ALA A 245 -24.53 5.59 13.38
N ALA A 246 -24.23 6.36 14.43
CA ALA A 246 -23.75 7.73 14.25
C ALA A 246 -22.24 7.74 13.96
N GLY A 247 -21.89 8.11 12.73
CA GLY A 247 -20.50 8.33 12.36
C GLY A 247 -19.92 9.60 13.00
N ILE A 248 -18.64 9.60 13.29
CA ILE A 248 -17.90 10.73 13.84
C ILE A 248 -17.11 11.37 12.71
N PRO A 249 -17.43 12.60 12.28
CA PRO A 249 -16.59 13.31 11.34
C PRO A 249 -15.27 13.70 12.04
N VAL A 250 -14.16 13.35 11.41
CA VAL A 250 -12.80 13.64 11.87
C VAL A 250 -12.05 14.30 10.74
N THR A 251 -11.46 15.45 11.02
CA THR A 251 -10.50 16.09 10.11
C THR A 251 -9.16 16.23 10.80
N SER A 252 -8.13 15.70 10.19
CA SER A 252 -6.75 15.84 10.65
C SER A 252 -5.94 16.67 9.66
N ARG A 253 -5.02 17.50 10.19
CA ARG A 253 -4.13 18.36 9.41
C ARG A 253 -2.72 18.31 9.96
N LEU A 254 -1.75 18.24 9.04
CA LEU A 254 -0.33 18.38 9.36
C LEU A 254 0.15 19.80 9.06
N ASN A 255 0.90 20.37 9.99
CA ASN A 255 1.66 21.59 9.78
C ASN A 255 3.14 21.26 9.99
N LEU A 256 3.93 21.44 8.95
CA LEU A 256 5.36 21.09 8.93
C LEU A 256 6.28 22.24 9.39
N GLY A 257 5.71 23.34 9.85
CA GLY A 257 6.48 24.51 10.28
C GLY A 257 7.33 25.09 9.15
N THR A 258 8.64 25.25 9.42
CA THR A 258 9.59 25.89 8.49
C THR A 258 10.53 24.93 7.76
N ILE A 259 10.26 23.61 7.76
CA ILE A 259 11.18 22.59 7.24
C ILE A 259 11.38 22.69 5.72
N GLY A 260 10.43 23.31 5.02
CA GLY A 260 10.42 23.40 3.56
C GLY A 260 9.01 23.23 2.98
N GLN A 261 8.92 23.30 1.65
CA GLN A 261 7.67 23.02 0.96
C GLN A 261 7.45 21.52 0.88
N ASP A 262 6.30 21.06 1.31
CA ASP A 262 5.88 19.67 1.15
C ASP A 262 5.73 19.32 -0.33
N ALA A 263 6.27 18.15 -0.73
CA ALA A 263 6.22 17.68 -2.11
C ALA A 263 4.80 17.30 -2.53
N THR A 264 3.97 16.89 -1.56
CA THR A 264 2.62 16.36 -1.78
C THR A 264 1.61 16.94 -0.79
N PRO A 265 1.39 18.27 -0.78
CA PRO A 265 0.65 18.96 0.29
C PRO A 265 -0.82 18.53 0.45
N TYR A 266 -1.41 17.88 -0.54
CA TYR A 266 -2.79 17.38 -0.45
C TYR A 266 -2.93 16.15 0.47
N ASN A 267 -1.85 15.43 0.81
CA ASN A 267 -1.85 14.31 1.73
C ASN A 267 -1.67 14.74 3.20
N ASN A 268 -1.46 16.05 3.44
CA ASN A 268 -1.35 16.66 4.75
C ASN A 268 -2.70 16.90 5.44
N GLU A 269 -3.80 16.71 4.74
CA GLU A 269 -5.15 16.79 5.28
C GLU A 269 -5.95 15.56 4.93
N ARG A 270 -6.66 15.01 5.92
CA ARG A 270 -7.58 13.89 5.73
C ARG A 270 -8.88 14.14 6.50
N SER A 271 -10.02 13.89 5.85
CA SER A 271 -11.34 14.02 6.45
C SER A 271 -12.13 12.73 6.19
N ASP A 272 -12.50 12.05 7.28
CA ASP A 272 -13.27 10.81 7.25
C ASP A 272 -14.47 10.89 8.20
N THR A 273 -15.44 10.02 7.98
CA THR A 273 -16.48 9.73 8.97
C THR A 273 -16.22 8.35 9.55
N LEU A 274 -15.81 8.32 10.83
CA LEU A 274 -15.44 7.10 11.52
C LEU A 274 -16.65 6.46 12.19
N TYR A 275 -16.82 5.16 12.01
CA TYR A 275 -17.90 4.38 12.60
C TYR A 275 -17.36 3.42 13.65
N ARG A 276 -18.17 3.15 14.67
CA ARG A 276 -17.87 2.14 15.68
C ARG A 276 -18.05 0.76 15.06
N ARG A 277 -16.95 0.07 14.82
CA ARG A 277 -16.95 -1.34 14.38
C ARG A 277 -17.16 -2.31 15.54
#